data_4341bc4358fe248312f02933ba898b40
#
_entry.id   4341bc4358fe248312f02933ba898b40
#
_cell.length_a   1.000
_cell.length_b   1.000
_cell.length_c   1.000
_cell.angle_alpha   90.00
_cell.angle_beta   90.00
_cell.angle_gamma   90.00
#
_symmetry.space_group_name_H-M   'P 1'
#
loop_
_entity.id
_entity.type
_entity.pdbx_description
1 polymer ?
#
loop_
_entity_poly.entity_id
_entity_poly.type
_entity_poly.pdbx_seq_one_letter_code
_entity_poly.pdbx_strand_id
1 'polypeptide(L)'
;MRLLPLLLLASTLLFAEINLPENFQAKFIQKITNTKKHVIQYPGKVQFSDEKRFKWSYVKPTKKEVCTDGSELVVVDHDLEQVSSYYITDGLDIAKILKKATLHSKNVYVAQYKNIKYTIQIDSKQKLHSIAYFDDLDNKVQIVFKNMKYGKGNLPAEKMKCNYPRSYDMIRG
;
A
#
# COMPACT_ATOMS: atom_id res chain seq x y z
N MET A 1 -32.18 -13.18 -53.47
CA MET A 1 -32.11 -12.59 -52.14
C MET A 1 -30.87 -13.17 -51.47
N ARG A 2 -29.78 -12.38 -51.33
CA ARG A 2 -28.56 -12.78 -50.63
C ARG A 2 -28.60 -12.20 -49.21
N LEU A 3 -28.76 -13.05 -48.21
CA LEU A 3 -28.67 -12.67 -46.80
C LEU A 3 -27.20 -12.44 -46.43
N LEU A 4 -26.82 -11.20 -46.11
CA LEU A 4 -25.55 -10.84 -45.57
C LEU A 4 -25.56 -11.18 -44.07
N PRO A 5 -24.62 -11.97 -43.53
CA PRO A 5 -24.54 -12.19 -42.08
C PRO A 5 -23.94 -10.93 -41.43
N LEU A 6 -24.70 -10.38 -40.49
CA LEU A 6 -24.27 -9.27 -39.62
C LEU A 6 -23.28 -9.81 -38.57
N LEU A 7 -22.00 -9.58 -38.75
CA LEU A 7 -20.97 -9.92 -37.77
C LEU A 7 -21.09 -8.95 -36.59
N LEU A 8 -21.67 -9.38 -35.49
CA LEU A 8 -21.61 -8.65 -34.21
C LEU A 8 -20.19 -8.72 -33.67
N LEU A 9 -19.43 -7.65 -33.81
CA LEU A 9 -18.19 -7.46 -33.07
C LEU A 9 -18.52 -7.24 -31.58
N ALA A 10 -18.43 -8.29 -30.78
CA ALA A 10 -18.45 -8.18 -29.32
C ALA A 10 -17.12 -7.56 -28.87
N SER A 11 -17.10 -6.26 -28.59
CA SER A 11 -15.97 -5.58 -27.94
C SER A 11 -15.88 -6.05 -26.49
N THR A 12 -14.99 -6.98 -26.21
CA THR A 12 -14.60 -7.36 -24.85
C THR A 12 -13.87 -6.18 -24.22
N LEU A 13 -14.52 -5.50 -23.26
CA LEU A 13 -13.88 -4.54 -22.39
C LEU A 13 -12.84 -5.30 -21.52
N LEU A 14 -11.58 -5.25 -21.91
CA LEU A 14 -10.47 -5.69 -21.10
C LEU A 14 -10.35 -4.75 -19.90
N PHE A 15 -10.91 -5.14 -18.76
CA PHE A 15 -10.61 -4.49 -17.49
C PHE A 15 -9.17 -4.82 -17.16
N ALA A 16 -8.28 -3.85 -17.30
CA ALA A 16 -6.89 -3.98 -16.86
C ALA A 16 -6.87 -3.95 -15.33
N GLU A 17 -6.64 -5.10 -14.71
CA GLU A 17 -6.51 -5.26 -13.26
C GLU A 17 -5.03 -5.09 -12.86
N ILE A 18 -4.79 -4.51 -11.68
CA ILE A 18 -3.44 -4.45 -11.13
C ILE A 18 -3.06 -5.83 -10.60
N ASN A 19 -2.10 -6.48 -11.25
CA ASN A 19 -1.61 -7.78 -10.81
C ASN A 19 -0.70 -7.62 -9.58
N LEU A 20 -1.20 -8.06 -8.42
CA LEU A 20 -0.43 -8.11 -7.18
C LEU A 20 0.43 -9.36 -7.15
N PRO A 21 1.74 -9.26 -6.83
CA PRO A 21 2.58 -10.42 -6.62
C PRO A 21 2.28 -11.07 -5.26
N GLU A 22 2.68 -12.33 -5.07
CA GLU A 22 2.58 -13.03 -3.79
C GLU A 22 3.39 -12.33 -2.69
N ASN A 23 4.50 -11.69 -3.07
CA ASN A 23 5.25 -10.80 -2.19
C ASN A 23 5.92 -9.66 -2.98
N PHE A 24 6.20 -8.57 -2.30
CA PHE A 24 7.09 -7.53 -2.81
C PHE A 24 7.91 -6.88 -1.72
N GLN A 25 9.01 -6.27 -2.14
CA GLN A 25 9.87 -5.44 -1.31
C GLN A 25 10.28 -4.19 -2.09
N ALA A 26 10.27 -3.03 -1.41
CA ALA A 26 10.68 -1.78 -2.02
C ALA A 26 11.29 -0.82 -0.99
N LYS A 27 12.06 0.15 -1.46
CA LYS A 27 12.23 1.41 -0.74
C LYS A 27 11.05 2.31 -1.08
N PHE A 28 10.68 3.22 -0.17
CA PHE A 28 9.67 4.23 -0.45
C PHE A 28 10.08 5.59 0.09
N ILE A 29 9.43 6.63 -0.43
CA ILE A 29 9.38 7.96 0.15
C ILE A 29 7.90 8.31 0.27
N GLN A 30 7.42 8.45 1.50
CA GLN A 30 6.10 8.99 1.80
C GLN A 30 6.25 10.50 2.02
N LYS A 31 5.51 11.27 1.23
CA LYS A 31 5.43 12.72 1.33
C LYS A 31 4.05 13.10 1.84
N ILE A 32 3.99 13.82 2.95
CA ILE A 32 2.76 14.37 3.49
C ILE A 32 2.81 15.89 3.32
N THR A 33 1.81 16.43 2.65
CA THR A 33 1.66 17.88 2.45
C THR A 33 0.38 18.32 3.15
N ASN A 34 0.50 19.13 4.20
CA ASN A 34 -0.67 19.60 4.94
C ASN A 34 -1.41 20.74 4.18
N THR A 35 -2.56 21.16 4.69
CA THR A 35 -3.40 22.21 4.12
C THR A 35 -2.67 23.57 4.03
N LYS A 36 -1.68 23.82 4.89
CA LYS A 36 -0.82 25.02 4.87
C LYS A 36 0.40 24.87 3.93
N LYS A 37 0.45 23.81 3.10
CA LYS A 37 1.55 23.50 2.15
C LYS A 37 2.88 23.14 2.80
N HIS A 38 2.92 22.88 4.10
CA HIS A 38 4.11 22.32 4.73
C HIS A 38 4.28 20.86 4.31
N VAL A 39 5.51 20.46 4.07
CA VAL A 39 5.86 19.15 3.55
C VAL A 39 6.78 18.42 4.50
N ILE A 40 6.40 17.19 4.85
CA ILE A 40 7.25 16.27 5.58
C ILE A 40 7.50 15.03 4.70
N GLN A 41 8.72 14.50 4.74
CA GLN A 41 9.09 13.30 3.98
C GLN A 41 9.58 12.21 4.93
N TYR A 42 9.05 11.00 4.72
CA TYR A 42 9.37 9.80 5.48
C TYR A 42 9.95 8.75 4.53
N PRO A 43 11.28 8.67 4.38
CA PRO A 43 11.90 7.57 3.66
C PRO A 43 11.87 6.29 4.47
N GLY A 44 11.75 5.16 3.76
CA GLY A 44 11.67 3.87 4.43
C GLY A 44 11.78 2.68 3.49
N LYS A 45 11.45 1.51 4.04
CA LYS A 45 11.34 0.24 3.33
C LYS A 45 9.99 -0.37 3.61
N VAL A 46 9.44 -1.06 2.61
CA VAL A 46 8.19 -1.82 2.74
C VAL A 46 8.43 -3.25 2.30
N GLN A 47 7.81 -4.17 3.01
CA GLN A 47 7.70 -5.58 2.67
C GLN A 47 6.22 -5.97 2.73
N PHE A 48 5.79 -6.77 1.78
CA PHE A 48 4.42 -7.29 1.66
C PHE A 48 4.49 -8.78 1.40
N SER A 49 3.57 -9.54 1.96
CA SER A 49 3.47 -10.98 1.72
C SER A 49 2.04 -11.47 1.98
N ASP A 50 1.62 -12.47 1.20
CA ASP A 50 0.38 -13.24 1.34
C ASP A 50 -0.92 -12.40 1.48
N GLU A 51 -0.96 -11.24 0.81
CA GLU A 51 -2.09 -10.31 0.80
C GLU A 51 -2.48 -9.70 2.17
N LYS A 52 -1.88 -10.13 3.26
CA LYS A 52 -2.26 -9.74 4.63
C LYS A 52 -1.13 -9.12 5.42
N ARG A 53 0.10 -9.59 5.22
CA ARG A 53 1.25 -9.17 6.01
C ARG A 53 1.95 -7.99 5.37
N PHE A 54 2.12 -6.93 6.15
CA PHE A 54 2.90 -5.75 5.80
C PHE A 54 3.90 -5.44 6.89
N LYS A 55 5.08 -4.99 6.47
CA LYS A 55 6.04 -4.32 7.33
C LYS A 55 6.52 -3.05 6.67
N TRP A 56 6.20 -1.90 7.28
CA TRP A 56 6.73 -0.59 6.92
C TRP A 56 7.78 -0.20 7.94
N SER A 57 8.98 0.16 7.47
CA SER A 57 10.06 0.61 8.34
C SER A 57 10.49 1.99 7.92
N TYR A 58 10.18 2.99 8.71
CA TYR A 58 10.55 4.39 8.54
C TYR A 58 11.92 4.64 9.17
N VAL A 59 12.75 5.47 8.53
CA VAL A 59 14.12 5.74 8.96
C VAL A 59 14.24 7.11 9.60
N LYS A 60 13.51 8.10 9.08
CA LYS A 60 13.49 9.49 9.54
C LYS A 60 12.19 10.20 9.14
N PRO A 61 11.78 11.33 9.76
CA PRO A 61 12.42 12.01 10.90
C PRO A 61 12.38 11.18 12.18
N THR A 62 11.47 10.21 12.31
CA THR A 62 11.36 9.27 13.43
C THR A 62 11.65 7.85 12.96
N LYS A 63 12.33 7.06 13.78
CA LYS A 63 12.55 5.63 13.52
C LYS A 63 11.33 4.85 14.00
N LYS A 64 10.53 4.35 13.05
CA LYS A 64 9.25 3.71 13.34
C LYS A 64 9.06 2.44 12.50
N GLU A 65 8.47 1.40 13.08
CA GLU A 65 7.99 0.24 12.33
C GLU A 65 6.48 0.11 12.46
N VAL A 66 5.83 -0.28 11.38
CA VAL A 66 4.39 -0.60 11.35
C VAL A 66 4.25 -1.97 10.71
N CYS A 67 3.72 -2.93 11.45
CA CYS A 67 3.60 -4.32 11.02
C CYS A 67 2.19 -4.80 11.20
N THR A 68 1.71 -5.65 10.29
CA THR A 68 0.44 -6.35 10.44
C THR A 68 0.51 -7.76 9.87
N ASP A 69 -0.26 -8.65 10.45
CA ASP A 69 -0.54 -10.00 9.94
C ASP A 69 -1.96 -10.11 9.33
N GLY A 70 -2.68 -9.00 9.28
CA GLY A 70 -4.07 -8.90 8.82
C GLY A 70 -5.11 -8.92 9.93
N SER A 71 -4.74 -9.22 11.18
CA SER A 71 -5.61 -9.22 12.36
C SER A 71 -5.19 -8.16 13.39
N GLU A 72 -3.91 -7.97 13.56
CA GLU A 72 -3.30 -7.03 14.49
C GLU A 72 -2.41 -6.04 13.74
N LEU A 73 -2.44 -4.78 14.14
CA LEU A 73 -1.54 -3.73 13.73
C LEU A 73 -0.61 -3.38 14.89
N VAL A 74 0.67 -3.60 14.71
CA VAL A 74 1.70 -3.23 15.69
C VAL A 74 2.45 -2.01 15.17
N VAL A 75 2.50 -0.95 15.96
CA VAL A 75 3.26 0.27 15.68
C VAL A 75 4.36 0.38 16.75
N VAL A 76 5.62 0.36 16.30
CA VAL A 76 6.78 0.55 17.16
C VAL A 76 7.38 1.91 16.89
N ASP A 77 7.41 2.77 17.89
CA ASP A 77 8.12 4.03 17.86
C ASP A 77 9.43 3.87 18.65
N HIS A 78 10.54 3.80 17.92
CA HIS A 78 11.84 3.55 18.54
C HIS A 78 12.43 4.78 19.25
N ASP A 79 11.96 5.98 18.86
CA ASP A 79 12.44 7.22 19.48
C ASP A 79 11.72 7.47 20.82
N LEU A 80 10.48 6.96 20.96
CA LEU A 80 9.70 7.01 22.20
C LEU A 80 9.82 5.73 23.04
N GLU A 81 10.52 4.70 22.53
CA GLU A 81 10.61 3.38 23.16
C GLU A 81 9.22 2.75 23.45
N GLN A 82 8.27 2.94 22.52
CA GLN A 82 6.88 2.60 22.70
C GLN A 82 6.38 1.62 21.61
N VAL A 83 5.54 0.68 22.04
CA VAL A 83 4.81 -0.25 21.16
C VAL A 83 3.33 -0.07 21.36
N SER A 84 2.61 0.21 20.28
CA SER A 84 1.14 0.25 20.30
C SER A 84 0.60 -0.91 19.47
N SER A 85 -0.38 -1.62 20.01
CA SER A 85 -1.04 -2.74 19.36
C SER A 85 -2.54 -2.48 19.25
N TYR A 86 -3.10 -2.67 18.06
CA TYR A 86 -4.51 -2.45 17.75
C TYR A 86 -5.07 -3.66 17.01
N TYR A 87 -6.24 -4.11 17.36
CA TYR A 87 -6.97 -5.08 16.54
C TYR A 87 -7.52 -4.39 15.30
N ILE A 88 -7.19 -4.94 14.14
CA ILE A 88 -7.67 -4.40 12.87
C ILE A 88 -8.99 -5.10 12.55
N THR A 89 -10.10 -4.51 12.95
CA THR A 89 -11.40 -4.87 12.36
C THR A 89 -11.48 -4.38 10.91
N ASP A 90 -10.72 -3.32 10.60
CA ASP A 90 -10.83 -2.58 9.35
C ASP A 90 -9.55 -1.82 8.92
N GLY A 91 -8.37 -2.40 9.07
CA GLY A 91 -7.09 -1.78 8.71
C GLY A 91 -6.97 -1.31 7.25
N LEU A 92 -5.93 -0.53 6.96
CA LEU A 92 -5.54 -0.16 5.59
C LEU A 92 -5.15 -1.43 4.83
N ASP A 93 -6.06 -1.95 4.05
CA ASP A 93 -5.86 -3.15 3.25
C ASP A 93 -5.44 -2.75 1.83
N ILE A 94 -4.13 -2.58 1.63
CA ILE A 94 -3.58 -2.22 0.31
C ILE A 94 -3.97 -3.26 -0.74
N ALA A 95 -4.02 -4.53 -0.39
CA ALA A 95 -4.43 -5.57 -1.32
C ALA A 95 -5.88 -5.35 -1.78
N LYS A 96 -6.80 -5.06 -0.86
CA LYS A 96 -8.19 -4.73 -1.20
C LYS A 96 -8.30 -3.44 -2.01
N ILE A 97 -7.51 -2.41 -1.69
CA ILE A 97 -7.49 -1.16 -2.46
C ILE A 97 -7.05 -1.45 -3.91
N LEU A 98 -5.97 -2.21 -4.09
CA LEU A 98 -5.44 -2.52 -5.41
C LEU A 98 -6.36 -3.44 -6.20
N LYS A 99 -7.03 -4.41 -5.57
CA LYS A 99 -8.06 -5.26 -6.20
C LYS A 99 -9.32 -4.48 -6.65
N LYS A 100 -9.64 -3.38 -5.98
CA LYS A 100 -10.77 -2.50 -6.35
C LYS A 100 -10.38 -1.42 -7.36
N ALA A 101 -9.12 -1.33 -7.73
CA ALA A 101 -8.62 -0.29 -8.60
C ALA A 101 -9.08 -0.50 -10.05
N THR A 102 -9.65 0.53 -10.64
CA THR A 102 -10.07 0.55 -12.04
C THR A 102 -9.16 1.45 -12.86
N LEU A 103 -8.89 1.06 -14.11
CA LEU A 103 -8.07 1.85 -15.01
C LEU A 103 -8.75 3.19 -15.31
N HIS A 104 -8.06 4.28 -15.03
CA HIS A 104 -8.53 5.64 -15.31
C HIS A 104 -7.86 6.24 -16.57
N SER A 105 -6.56 6.03 -16.70
CA SER A 105 -5.80 6.42 -17.89
C SER A 105 -4.53 5.55 -17.97
N LYS A 106 -3.71 5.71 -19.02
CA LYS A 106 -2.51 4.88 -19.20
C LYS A 106 -1.67 4.83 -17.92
N ASN A 107 -1.52 3.63 -17.35
CA ASN A 107 -0.77 3.34 -16.12
C ASN A 107 -1.29 4.04 -14.84
N VAL A 108 -2.48 4.62 -14.87
CA VAL A 108 -3.12 5.28 -13.73
C VAL A 108 -4.43 4.58 -13.40
N TYR A 109 -4.59 4.19 -12.16
CA TYR A 109 -5.77 3.53 -11.64
C TYR A 109 -6.36 4.35 -10.50
N VAL A 110 -7.65 4.19 -10.27
CA VAL A 110 -8.38 4.82 -9.17
C VAL A 110 -9.14 3.75 -8.40
N ALA A 111 -9.06 3.83 -7.07
CA ALA A 111 -9.83 2.97 -6.18
C ALA A 111 -10.57 3.82 -5.14
N GLN A 112 -11.77 3.36 -4.75
CA GLN A 112 -12.51 3.90 -3.61
C GLN A 112 -12.50 2.85 -2.50
N TYR A 113 -11.98 3.22 -1.32
CA TYR A 113 -11.96 2.36 -0.15
C TYR A 113 -12.17 3.17 1.12
N LYS A 114 -13.16 2.80 1.95
CA LYS A 114 -13.50 3.51 3.21
C LYS A 114 -13.62 5.03 3.04
N ASN A 115 -14.41 5.46 2.05
CA ASN A 115 -14.62 6.87 1.69
C ASN A 115 -13.37 7.64 1.22
N ILE A 116 -12.21 7.00 1.14
CA ILE A 116 -10.99 7.61 0.63
C ILE A 116 -10.80 7.19 -0.83
N LYS A 117 -10.51 8.19 -1.67
CA LYS A 117 -10.15 7.98 -3.08
C LYS A 117 -8.63 7.87 -3.22
N TYR A 118 -8.19 6.74 -3.75
CA TYR A 118 -6.79 6.46 -4.02
C TYR A 118 -6.49 6.61 -5.51
N THR A 119 -5.39 7.28 -5.82
CA THR A 119 -4.79 7.29 -7.16
C THR A 119 -3.55 6.44 -7.15
N ILE A 120 -3.49 5.43 -8.00
CA ILE A 120 -2.43 4.43 -8.04
C ILE A 120 -1.74 4.52 -9.41
N GLN A 121 -0.42 4.51 -9.42
CA GLN A 121 0.35 4.45 -10.66
C GLN A 121 1.21 3.20 -10.69
N ILE A 122 1.28 2.59 -11.87
CA ILE A 122 2.22 1.51 -12.17
C ILE A 122 3.30 2.01 -13.13
N ASP A 123 4.46 1.37 -13.12
CA ASP A 123 5.56 1.67 -14.04
C ASP A 123 5.38 0.95 -15.40
N SER A 124 6.32 1.17 -16.31
CA SER A 124 6.32 0.51 -17.62
C SER A 124 6.49 -1.02 -17.56
N LYS A 125 6.91 -1.56 -16.42
CA LYS A 125 7.03 -3.01 -16.14
C LYS A 125 5.83 -3.56 -15.37
N GLN A 126 4.71 -2.83 -15.34
CA GLN A 126 3.48 -3.18 -14.62
C GLN A 126 3.67 -3.36 -13.11
N LYS A 127 4.69 -2.71 -12.51
CA LYS A 127 4.93 -2.75 -11.07
C LYS A 127 4.38 -1.49 -10.41
N LEU A 128 3.91 -1.62 -9.18
CA LEU A 128 3.44 -0.52 -8.37
C LEU A 128 4.53 0.56 -8.24
N HIS A 129 4.20 1.77 -8.68
CA HIS A 129 5.09 2.92 -8.67
C HIS A 129 4.74 3.92 -7.59
N SER A 130 3.47 4.32 -7.48
CA SER A 130 3.04 5.26 -6.44
C SER A 130 1.58 5.08 -6.05
N ILE A 131 1.26 5.53 -4.82
CA ILE A 131 -0.10 5.66 -4.31
C ILE A 131 -0.25 7.08 -3.76
N ALA A 132 -1.35 7.74 -4.07
CA ALA A 132 -1.68 9.07 -3.54
C ALA A 132 -3.12 9.11 -3.08
N TYR A 133 -3.38 9.82 -1.97
CA TYR A 133 -4.71 10.04 -1.40
C TYR A 133 -4.73 11.27 -0.51
N PHE A 134 -5.91 11.68 -0.06
CA PHE A 134 -6.08 12.63 1.04
C PHE A 134 -6.50 11.86 2.29
N ASP A 135 -5.84 12.16 3.42
CA ASP A 135 -6.21 11.59 4.71
C ASP A 135 -7.40 12.36 5.35
N ASP A 136 -7.87 11.90 6.53
CA ASP A 136 -9.01 12.49 7.24
C ASP A 136 -8.76 13.93 7.74
N LEU A 137 -7.53 14.42 7.66
CA LEU A 137 -7.13 15.78 7.99
C LEU A 137 -6.89 16.65 6.74
N ASP A 138 -7.33 16.18 5.57
CA ASP A 138 -7.11 16.82 4.26
C ASP A 138 -5.62 17.00 3.89
N ASN A 139 -4.72 16.23 4.51
CA ASN A 139 -3.35 16.20 4.07
C ASN A 139 -3.23 15.36 2.80
N LYS A 140 -2.50 15.87 1.82
CA LYS A 140 -2.12 15.08 0.64
C LYS A 140 -1.00 14.13 1.00
N VAL A 141 -1.28 12.83 0.98
CA VAL A 141 -0.31 11.76 1.17
C VAL A 141 0.09 11.22 -0.20
N GLN A 142 1.39 11.13 -0.46
CA GLN A 142 1.94 10.53 -1.66
C GLN A 142 3.08 9.58 -1.28
N ILE A 143 2.95 8.31 -1.68
CA ILE A 143 3.95 7.27 -1.44
C ILE A 143 4.53 6.89 -2.80
N VAL A 144 5.85 7.08 -2.98
CA VAL A 144 6.56 6.70 -4.20
C VAL A 144 7.48 5.53 -3.88
N PHE A 145 7.31 4.43 -4.60
CA PHE A 145 8.12 3.23 -4.44
C PHE A 145 9.34 3.28 -5.38
N LYS A 146 10.46 2.80 -4.86
CA LYS A 146 11.73 2.70 -5.59
C LYS A 146 12.31 1.30 -5.44
N ASN A 147 13.00 0.82 -6.46
CA ASN A 147 13.64 -0.50 -6.45
C ASN A 147 12.64 -1.63 -6.10
N MET A 148 11.43 -1.55 -6.65
CA MET A 148 10.36 -2.52 -6.44
C MET A 148 10.78 -3.90 -6.96
N LYS A 149 10.79 -4.88 -6.07
CA LYS A 149 11.09 -6.28 -6.37
C LYS A 149 9.83 -7.11 -6.08
N TYR A 150 9.30 -7.74 -7.10
CA TYR A 150 8.23 -8.72 -7.00
C TYR A 150 8.84 -10.12 -6.84
N GLY A 151 8.27 -10.94 -6.00
CA GLY A 151 8.70 -12.31 -5.74
C GLY A 151 7.55 -13.30 -5.77
N LYS A 152 7.90 -14.59 -5.77
CA LYS A 152 6.99 -15.73 -5.63
C LYS A 152 7.10 -16.31 -4.22
N GLY A 153 6.02 -16.93 -3.76
CA GLY A 153 5.93 -17.52 -2.43
C GLY A 153 5.86 -16.47 -1.31
N ASN A 154 5.65 -16.95 -0.11
CA ASN A 154 5.54 -16.08 1.06
C ASN A 154 6.89 -15.73 1.64
N LEU A 155 7.05 -14.48 2.09
CA LEU A 155 8.20 -14.11 2.91
C LEU A 155 8.12 -14.81 4.27
N PRO A 156 9.27 -15.19 4.88
CA PRO A 156 9.28 -15.75 6.23
C PRO A 156 8.56 -14.85 7.23
N ALA A 157 7.69 -15.43 8.06
CA ALA A 157 6.87 -14.67 9.02
C ALA A 157 7.72 -13.78 9.95
N GLU A 158 8.88 -14.26 10.37
CA GLU A 158 9.81 -13.52 11.23
C GLU A 158 10.31 -12.21 10.58
N LYS A 159 10.47 -12.18 9.25
CA LYS A 159 10.85 -10.95 8.53
C LYS A 159 9.73 -9.91 8.48
N MET A 160 8.49 -10.35 8.69
CA MET A 160 7.31 -9.50 8.62
C MET A 160 6.90 -8.92 9.99
N LYS A 161 7.48 -9.44 11.08
CA LYS A 161 7.23 -8.91 12.43
C LYS A 161 8.01 -7.64 12.69
N CYS A 162 7.45 -6.76 13.52
CA CYS A 162 8.17 -5.65 14.11
C CYS A 162 9.18 -6.15 15.15
N ASN A 163 10.36 -5.55 15.18
CA ASN A 163 11.41 -5.90 16.13
C ASN A 163 11.59 -4.78 17.15
N TYR A 164 11.46 -5.10 18.42
CA TYR A 164 11.64 -4.15 19.51
C TYR A 164 12.14 -4.83 20.78
N PRO A 165 12.91 -4.13 21.64
CA PRO A 165 13.31 -4.62 22.95
C PRO A 165 12.12 -4.86 23.87
N ARG A 166 12.24 -5.82 24.78
CA ARG A 166 11.19 -6.10 25.80
C ARG A 166 10.97 -4.96 26.78
N SER A 167 11.92 -4.03 26.88
CA SER A 167 11.87 -2.86 27.76
C SER A 167 10.96 -1.75 27.24
N TYR A 168 10.46 -1.84 25.99
CA TYR A 168 9.57 -0.81 25.45
C TYR A 168 8.21 -0.84 26.14
N ASP A 169 7.66 0.33 26.36
CA ASP A 169 6.31 0.48 26.91
C ASP A 169 5.24 -0.05 25.95
N MET A 170 4.34 -0.90 26.47
CA MET A 170 3.28 -1.52 25.67
C MET A 170 1.94 -0.81 25.91
N ILE A 171 1.36 -0.26 24.84
CA ILE A 171 0.01 0.30 24.83
C ILE A 171 -0.90 -0.63 24.02
N ARG A 172 -2.02 -1.03 24.59
CA ARG A 172 -3.06 -1.79 23.90
C ARG A 172 -4.28 -0.91 23.72
N GLY A 173 -4.75 -0.78 22.46
CA GLY A 173 -5.96 -0.06 22.09
C GLY A 173 -7.09 -1.01 21.72
#